data_769ffffa46b9a2c126cda70dae6bc79d
#
_entry.id   769ffffa46b9a2c126cda70dae6bc79d
#
_cell.length_a   1.000
_cell.length_b   1.000
_cell.length_c   1.000
_cell.angle_alpha   90.00
_cell.angle_beta   90.00
_cell.angle_gamma   90.00
#
_symmetry.space_group_name_H-M   'P 1'
#
loop_
_entity.id
_entity.type
_entity.pdbx_description
1 polymer ?
#
loop_
_entity_poly.entity_id
_entity_poly.type
_entity_poly.pdbx_seq_one_letter_code
_entity_poly.pdbx_strand_id
1 'polypeptide(L)'
;MTYCMSMIPDNQHKDIPGNPSTAKSSIQKLRTQASADSLRVLTIEQWNFWIENGYVVIKNAVSRKKALKTANFIWEFDDKNPNDQSTWYSKARAEMEMKELAGTGMVEVYNNQFLWDNRQTQKVYDSFADIWGIEKLWTTIDRANLNFPIRPNFEYKGFIHWD
;
A
#
# COMPACT_ATOMS: atom_id res chain seq x y z
N MET A 1 -11.78 -37.46 3.16
CA MET A 1 -11.41 -37.19 4.57
C MET A 1 -11.89 -35.78 4.87
N THR A 2 -12.99 -35.67 5.57
CA THR A 2 -13.63 -34.41 5.93
C THR A 2 -12.96 -33.93 7.22
N TYR A 3 -12.20 -32.83 7.14
CA TYR A 3 -11.66 -32.18 8.33
C TYR A 3 -12.80 -31.49 9.06
N CYS A 4 -13.18 -32.08 10.19
CA CYS A 4 -14.08 -31.47 11.14
C CYS A 4 -13.28 -30.37 11.88
N MET A 5 -13.51 -29.10 11.52
CA MET A 5 -13.06 -27.97 12.34
C MET A 5 -13.84 -28.05 13.66
N SER A 6 -13.14 -28.44 14.73
CA SER A 6 -13.68 -28.33 16.08
C SER A 6 -13.95 -26.84 16.37
N MET A 7 -15.20 -26.48 16.49
CA MET A 7 -15.58 -25.15 17.01
C MET A 7 -15.04 -25.05 18.44
N ILE A 8 -14.01 -24.25 18.63
CA ILE A 8 -13.54 -23.84 19.95
C ILE A 8 -14.65 -23.00 20.57
N PRO A 9 -15.11 -23.31 21.79
CA PRO A 9 -16.18 -22.53 22.42
C PRO A 9 -15.81 -21.07 22.52
N ASP A 10 -16.73 -20.20 22.16
CA ASP A 10 -16.62 -18.73 22.05
C ASP A 10 -16.04 -18.03 23.31
N ASN A 11 -16.05 -18.71 24.44
CA ASN A 11 -15.56 -18.19 25.71
C ASN A 11 -14.03 -18.24 25.91
N GLN A 12 -13.28 -18.99 25.11
CA GLN A 12 -11.83 -19.12 25.29
C GLN A 12 -11.00 -18.02 24.60
N HIS A 13 -11.64 -17.17 23.80
CA HIS A 13 -10.94 -16.10 23.06
C HIS A 13 -11.09 -14.70 23.66
N LYS A 14 -11.82 -14.59 24.80
CA LYS A 14 -12.21 -13.26 25.33
C LYS A 14 -11.06 -12.39 25.81
N ASP A 15 -9.91 -12.95 26.13
CA ASP A 15 -8.84 -12.22 26.81
C ASP A 15 -7.48 -12.30 26.08
N ILE A 16 -7.45 -12.66 24.82
CA ILE A 16 -6.19 -12.66 24.05
C ILE A 16 -5.93 -11.25 23.52
N PRO A 17 -4.87 -10.55 24.00
CA PRO A 17 -4.50 -9.25 23.47
C PRO A 17 -4.26 -9.31 21.96
N GLY A 18 -4.87 -8.38 21.22
CA GLY A 18 -4.72 -8.30 19.76
C GLY A 18 -5.69 -9.18 18.96
N ASN A 19 -6.61 -9.92 19.59
CA ASN A 19 -7.64 -10.65 18.86
C ASN A 19 -8.73 -9.69 18.36
N PRO A 20 -8.86 -9.47 17.04
CA PRO A 20 -9.84 -8.54 16.50
C PRO A 20 -11.29 -8.94 16.75
N SER A 21 -11.59 -10.23 16.98
CA SER A 21 -12.95 -10.69 17.26
C SER A 21 -13.41 -10.35 18.69
N THR A 22 -12.49 -10.02 19.60
CA THR A 22 -12.80 -9.58 20.96
C THR A 22 -12.65 -8.07 21.15
N ALA A 23 -12.07 -7.38 20.19
CA ALA A 23 -12.05 -5.93 20.16
C ALA A 23 -13.47 -5.41 20.10
N LYS A 24 -14.05 -5.00 21.24
CA LYS A 24 -15.31 -4.25 21.27
C LYS A 24 -15.08 -3.01 20.40
N SER A 25 -15.53 -3.12 19.23
CA SER A 25 -15.14 -2.43 18.04
C SER A 25 -15.12 -0.91 18.13
N SER A 26 -13.94 -0.37 18.24
CA SER A 26 -13.64 0.94 17.66
C SER A 26 -13.76 0.96 16.11
N ILE A 27 -13.68 -0.19 15.44
CA ILE A 27 -13.80 -0.31 13.97
C ILE A 27 -15.15 0.18 13.46
N GLN A 28 -16.23 -0.12 14.15
CA GLN A 28 -17.56 0.37 13.78
C GLN A 28 -17.68 1.89 13.97
N LYS A 29 -17.00 2.46 14.96
CA LYS A 29 -16.91 3.91 15.16
C LYS A 29 -16.08 4.60 14.10
N LEU A 30 -14.98 4.01 13.65
CA LEU A 30 -14.15 4.56 12.59
C LEU A 30 -14.90 4.66 11.26
N ARG A 31 -15.71 3.66 10.92
CA ARG A 31 -16.56 3.69 9.71
C ARG A 31 -17.67 4.72 9.76
N THR A 32 -18.11 5.12 10.94
CA THR A 32 -19.20 6.10 11.13
C THR A 32 -18.69 7.52 11.34
N GLN A 33 -17.39 7.74 11.51
CA GLN A 33 -16.81 9.08 11.70
C GLN A 33 -16.61 9.85 10.39
N ALA A 34 -16.38 9.14 9.31
CA ALA A 34 -16.23 9.77 8.00
C ALA A 34 -17.62 10.15 7.48
N SER A 35 -17.80 11.41 7.14
CA SER A 35 -19.03 11.99 6.59
C SER A 35 -18.74 12.67 5.27
N ALA A 36 -19.66 12.51 4.32
CA ALA A 36 -19.59 13.22 3.06
C ALA A 36 -19.65 14.76 3.22
N ASP A 37 -20.12 15.24 4.37
CA ASP A 37 -20.24 16.68 4.64
C ASP A 37 -18.89 17.34 4.99
N SER A 38 -17.85 16.56 5.28
CA SER A 38 -16.54 17.06 5.71
C SER A 38 -15.39 16.71 4.77
N LEU A 39 -15.70 16.34 3.53
CA LEU A 39 -14.68 15.94 2.53
C LEU A 39 -13.79 17.11 2.15
N ARG A 40 -12.48 16.85 2.08
CA ARG A 40 -11.44 17.83 1.74
C ARG A 40 -10.95 17.69 0.30
N VAL A 41 -10.89 16.47 -0.18
CA VAL A 41 -10.31 16.10 -1.49
C VAL A 41 -11.22 15.22 -2.31
N LEU A 42 -11.91 14.26 -1.68
CA LEU A 42 -12.84 13.40 -2.39
C LEU A 42 -14.09 14.16 -2.78
N THR A 43 -14.57 13.92 -4.01
CA THR A 43 -15.95 14.33 -4.37
C THR A 43 -16.95 13.35 -3.74
N ILE A 44 -18.21 13.76 -3.69
CA ILE A 44 -19.27 12.87 -3.17
C ILE A 44 -19.37 11.57 -4.00
N GLU A 45 -19.19 11.68 -5.32
CA GLU A 45 -19.19 10.52 -6.22
C GLU A 45 -18.01 9.57 -5.90
N GLN A 46 -16.82 10.12 -5.68
CA GLN A 46 -15.64 9.33 -5.29
C GLN A 46 -15.82 8.69 -3.93
N TRP A 47 -16.44 9.41 -2.99
CA TRP A 47 -16.76 8.89 -1.67
C TRP A 47 -17.75 7.72 -1.76
N ASN A 48 -18.84 7.88 -2.47
CA ASN A 48 -19.85 6.83 -2.67
C ASN A 48 -19.23 5.62 -3.38
N PHE A 49 -18.43 5.87 -4.41
CA PHE A 49 -17.71 4.81 -5.12
C PHE A 49 -16.78 4.02 -4.19
N TRP A 50 -16.05 4.70 -3.29
CA TRP A 50 -15.19 4.03 -2.33
C TRP A 50 -15.98 3.18 -1.32
N ILE A 51 -17.10 3.70 -0.82
CA ILE A 51 -17.97 2.96 0.10
C ILE A 51 -18.51 1.68 -0.56
N GLU A 52 -18.89 1.76 -1.82
CA GLU A 52 -19.46 0.63 -2.55
C GLU A 52 -18.40 -0.40 -2.97
N ASN A 53 -17.24 0.06 -3.42
CA ASN A 53 -16.25 -0.77 -4.11
C ASN A 53 -15.00 -1.07 -3.26
N GLY A 54 -14.78 -0.37 -2.15
CA GLY A 54 -13.62 -0.56 -1.27
C GLY A 54 -12.31 0.05 -1.78
N TYR A 55 -12.34 0.79 -2.89
CA TYR A 55 -11.19 1.53 -3.40
C TYR A 55 -11.63 2.83 -4.08
N VAL A 56 -10.68 3.76 -4.23
CA VAL A 56 -10.89 4.99 -5.00
C VAL A 56 -9.59 5.42 -5.68
N VAL A 57 -9.69 6.00 -6.87
CA VAL A 57 -8.55 6.52 -7.61
C VAL A 57 -8.57 8.05 -7.57
N ILE A 58 -7.56 8.63 -6.94
CA ILE A 58 -7.39 10.08 -6.82
C ILE A 58 -6.32 10.54 -7.80
N LYS A 59 -6.75 11.19 -8.86
CA LYS A 59 -5.83 11.72 -9.88
C LYS A 59 -5.02 12.90 -9.35
N ASN A 60 -3.76 12.99 -9.77
CA ASN A 60 -2.85 14.09 -9.42
C ASN A 60 -2.73 14.29 -7.89
N ALA A 61 -2.73 13.21 -7.12
CA ALA A 61 -2.51 13.27 -5.67
C ALA A 61 -1.12 13.83 -5.35
N VAL A 62 -0.14 13.50 -6.19
CA VAL A 62 1.23 14.02 -6.13
C VAL A 62 1.54 14.77 -7.42
N SER A 63 2.31 15.87 -7.35
CA SER A 63 2.70 16.61 -8.55
C SER A 63 3.61 15.77 -9.45
N ARG A 64 3.49 15.92 -10.76
CA ARG A 64 4.35 15.24 -11.73
C ARG A 64 5.84 15.45 -11.45
N LYS A 65 6.23 16.65 -11.00
CA LYS A 65 7.62 16.96 -10.64
C LYS A 65 8.12 16.07 -9.49
N LYS A 66 7.34 15.91 -8.43
CA LYS A 66 7.67 15.04 -7.30
C LYS A 66 7.72 13.57 -7.73
N ALA A 67 6.71 13.11 -8.46
CA ALA A 67 6.64 11.74 -8.96
C ALA A 67 7.86 11.39 -9.83
N LEU A 68 8.24 12.27 -10.76
CA LEU A 68 9.42 12.07 -11.61
C LEU A 68 10.73 12.04 -10.82
N LYS A 69 10.89 12.89 -9.81
CA LYS A 69 12.08 12.83 -8.94
C LYS A 69 12.19 11.49 -8.24
N THR A 70 11.09 11.00 -7.71
CA THR A 70 11.06 9.69 -7.05
C THR A 70 11.33 8.57 -8.03
N ALA A 71 10.71 8.58 -9.21
CA ALA A 71 10.94 7.57 -10.24
C ALA A 71 12.41 7.52 -10.66
N ASN A 72 13.02 8.67 -10.98
CA ASN A 72 14.42 8.74 -11.35
C ASN A 72 15.34 8.22 -10.26
N PHE A 73 15.05 8.60 -9.00
CA PHE A 73 15.81 8.11 -7.86
C PHE A 73 15.72 6.58 -7.71
N ILE A 74 14.54 5.99 -7.92
CA ILE A 74 14.35 4.54 -7.80
C ILE A 74 15.14 3.81 -8.89
N TRP A 75 15.10 4.30 -10.13
CA TRP A 75 15.88 3.76 -11.23
C TRP A 75 17.38 3.77 -10.93
N GLU A 76 17.89 4.91 -10.46
CA GLU A 76 19.28 5.08 -10.10
C GLU A 76 19.67 4.20 -8.90
N PHE A 77 18.83 4.16 -7.87
CA PHE A 77 19.08 3.35 -6.67
C PHE A 77 19.16 1.85 -6.99
N ASP A 78 18.37 1.36 -7.94
CA ASP A 78 18.35 -0.05 -8.33
C ASP A 78 19.35 -0.37 -9.48
N ASP A 79 20.24 0.57 -9.80
CA ASP A 79 21.25 0.47 -10.88
C ASP A 79 20.63 0.07 -12.24
N LYS A 80 19.45 0.60 -12.54
CA LYS A 80 18.71 0.33 -13.77
C LYS A 80 18.49 1.60 -14.59
N ASN A 81 18.39 1.45 -15.90
CA ASN A 81 18.16 2.57 -16.82
C ASN A 81 16.77 2.45 -17.48
N PRO A 82 15.89 3.44 -17.33
CA PRO A 82 14.56 3.43 -17.95
C PRO A 82 14.59 3.36 -19.48
N ASN A 83 15.69 3.76 -20.11
CA ASN A 83 15.87 3.77 -21.56
C ASN A 83 16.66 2.56 -22.09
N ASP A 84 17.10 1.65 -21.22
CA ASP A 84 17.86 0.47 -21.58
C ASP A 84 17.24 -0.79 -20.96
N GLN A 85 16.43 -1.49 -21.75
CA GLN A 85 15.72 -2.69 -21.33
C GLN A 85 16.63 -3.84 -20.91
N SER A 86 17.89 -3.86 -21.34
CA SER A 86 18.86 -4.89 -20.95
C SER A 86 19.17 -4.84 -19.45
N THR A 87 19.02 -3.65 -18.84
CA THR A 87 19.25 -3.46 -17.40
C THR A 87 18.05 -3.87 -16.54
N TRP A 88 16.83 -3.95 -17.09
CA TRP A 88 15.62 -4.10 -16.29
C TRP A 88 15.54 -5.41 -15.53
N TYR A 89 16.03 -6.49 -16.14
CA TYR A 89 15.96 -7.84 -15.58
C TYR A 89 17.31 -8.33 -15.03
N SER A 90 18.30 -7.44 -14.96
CA SER A 90 19.54 -7.71 -14.23
C SER A 90 19.22 -7.88 -12.74
N LYS A 91 20.08 -8.60 -12.03
CA LYS A 91 19.96 -8.63 -10.56
C LYS A 91 20.04 -7.22 -10.02
N ALA A 92 19.13 -6.90 -9.11
CA ALA A 92 19.27 -5.72 -8.27
C ALA A 92 20.63 -5.76 -7.55
N ARG A 93 21.06 -4.66 -6.98
CA ARG A 93 22.32 -4.53 -6.21
C ARG A 93 22.58 -5.80 -5.39
N ALA A 94 23.50 -6.63 -5.85
CA ALA A 94 23.73 -7.96 -5.31
C ALA A 94 24.09 -8.00 -3.82
N GLU A 95 24.50 -6.86 -3.27
CA GLU A 95 24.94 -6.70 -1.87
C GLU A 95 23.79 -6.33 -0.90
N MET A 96 22.62 -5.94 -1.43
CA MET A 96 21.51 -5.41 -0.62
C MET A 96 20.21 -6.20 -0.79
N GLU A 97 20.21 -7.25 -1.61
CA GLU A 97 18.99 -8.00 -1.91
C GLU A 97 18.69 -9.03 -0.82
N MET A 98 17.60 -8.82 -0.11
CA MET A 98 17.00 -9.91 0.69
C MET A 98 16.49 -10.98 -0.28
N LYS A 99 16.96 -12.22 -0.10
CA LYS A 99 16.60 -13.34 -0.99
C LYS A 99 15.11 -13.53 -1.17
N GLU A 100 14.35 -13.23 -0.12
CA GLU A 100 12.89 -13.32 -0.08
C GLU A 100 12.21 -12.31 -1.02
N LEU A 101 12.89 -11.24 -1.37
CA LEU A 101 12.37 -10.16 -2.21
C LEU A 101 12.82 -10.26 -3.67
N ALA A 102 13.72 -11.20 -3.96
CA ALA A 102 14.24 -11.39 -5.30
C ALA A 102 13.12 -11.66 -6.31
N GLY A 103 13.03 -10.82 -7.32
CA GLY A 103 12.04 -10.95 -8.39
C GLY A 103 10.64 -10.44 -8.06
N THR A 104 10.40 -9.87 -6.88
CA THR A 104 9.11 -9.28 -6.50
C THR A 104 8.91 -7.85 -7.03
N GLY A 105 9.97 -7.23 -7.55
CA GLY A 105 9.98 -5.82 -7.95
C GLY A 105 10.15 -4.86 -6.76
N MET A 106 10.33 -5.35 -5.56
CA MET A 106 10.59 -4.51 -4.39
C MET A 106 12.00 -3.94 -4.42
N VAL A 107 12.11 -2.63 -4.23
CA VAL A 107 13.37 -1.91 -4.14
C VAL A 107 13.62 -1.58 -2.68
N GLU A 108 14.78 -1.98 -2.16
CA GLU A 108 15.11 -1.88 -0.74
C GLU A 108 15.55 -0.47 -0.31
N VAL A 109 14.73 0.50 -0.65
CA VAL A 109 14.85 1.86 -0.15
C VAL A 109 13.64 2.19 0.73
N TYR A 110 13.90 2.48 1.98
CA TYR A 110 12.87 2.71 3.00
C TYR A 110 12.75 4.17 3.39
N ASN A 111 13.89 4.81 3.65
CA ASN A 111 13.96 6.16 4.20
C ASN A 111 14.68 7.08 3.23
N ASN A 112 13.92 7.72 2.37
CA ASN A 112 14.43 8.67 1.39
C ASN A 112 13.51 9.89 1.31
N GLN A 113 14.08 11.09 1.15
CA GLN A 113 13.33 12.34 1.13
C GLN A 113 12.30 12.39 -0.01
N PHE A 114 12.60 11.85 -1.20
CA PHE A 114 11.64 11.86 -2.31
C PHE A 114 10.41 10.98 -2.03
N LEU A 115 10.60 9.86 -1.31
CA LEU A 115 9.49 9.03 -0.87
C LEU A 115 8.64 9.76 0.19
N TRP A 116 9.29 10.42 1.15
CA TRP A 116 8.60 11.24 2.15
C TRP A 116 7.84 12.40 1.53
N ASP A 117 8.42 13.12 0.58
CA ASP A 117 7.77 14.23 -0.11
C ASP A 117 6.47 13.82 -0.80
N ASN A 118 6.38 12.59 -1.29
CA ASN A 118 5.16 12.04 -1.89
C ASN A 118 4.15 11.64 -0.81
N ARG A 119 4.58 10.86 0.19
CA ARG A 119 3.72 10.37 1.27
C ARG A 119 3.08 11.49 2.07
N GLN A 120 3.83 12.57 2.31
CA GLN A 120 3.39 13.74 3.09
C GLN A 120 2.82 14.88 2.22
N THR A 121 2.50 14.62 0.95
CA THR A 121 1.79 15.62 0.15
C THR A 121 0.41 15.86 0.75
N GLN A 122 0.02 17.14 0.90
CA GLN A 122 -1.23 17.53 1.55
C GLN A 122 -2.44 16.80 0.96
N LYS A 123 -2.53 16.70 -0.36
CA LYS A 123 -3.64 16.00 -1.02
C LYS A 123 -3.68 14.50 -0.68
N VAL A 124 -2.52 13.86 -0.49
CA VAL A 124 -2.46 12.46 -0.04
C VAL A 124 -2.96 12.36 1.39
N TYR A 125 -2.46 13.20 2.29
CA TYR A 125 -2.92 13.26 3.68
C TYR A 125 -4.44 13.50 3.77
N ASP A 126 -4.95 14.52 3.08
CA ASP A 126 -6.37 14.86 3.11
C ASP A 126 -7.25 13.74 2.55
N SER A 127 -6.77 12.99 1.55
CA SER A 127 -7.48 11.83 1.02
C SER A 127 -7.66 10.73 2.08
N PHE A 128 -6.62 10.47 2.87
CA PHE A 128 -6.72 9.51 3.97
C PHE A 128 -7.54 10.07 5.14
N ALA A 129 -7.47 11.37 5.41
CA ALA A 129 -8.32 12.02 6.40
C ALA A 129 -9.80 11.91 6.03
N ASP A 130 -10.15 12.08 4.75
CA ASP A 130 -11.50 11.86 4.25
C ASP A 130 -11.95 10.41 4.47
N ILE A 131 -11.12 9.43 4.07
CA ILE A 131 -11.45 8.00 4.18
C ILE A 131 -11.62 7.55 5.63
N TRP A 132 -10.75 7.97 6.52
CA TRP A 132 -10.75 7.55 7.91
C TRP A 132 -11.60 8.43 8.82
N GLY A 133 -11.94 9.65 8.41
CA GLY A 133 -12.66 10.62 9.22
C GLY A 133 -11.89 11.14 10.43
N ILE A 134 -10.56 11.07 10.39
CA ILE A 134 -9.66 11.50 11.47
C ILE A 134 -8.47 12.28 10.91
N GLU A 135 -7.92 13.19 11.73
CA GLU A 135 -6.75 13.98 11.35
C GLU A 135 -5.43 13.39 11.86
N LYS A 136 -5.48 12.62 12.94
CA LYS A 136 -4.29 12.01 13.54
C LYS A 136 -3.93 10.73 12.79
N LEU A 137 -3.19 10.87 11.72
CA LEU A 137 -2.75 9.78 10.86
C LEU A 137 -1.26 9.52 11.04
N TRP A 138 -0.89 8.25 10.94
CA TRP A 138 0.49 7.82 10.87
C TRP A 138 0.91 7.63 9.43
N THR A 139 2.11 8.11 9.08
CA THR A 139 2.74 7.78 7.81
C THR A 139 3.71 6.63 8.03
N THR A 140 3.43 5.49 7.44
CA THR A 140 4.31 4.32 7.53
C THR A 140 5.52 4.46 6.61
N ILE A 141 6.62 3.83 6.99
CA ILE A 141 7.81 3.65 6.14
C ILE A 141 7.60 2.33 5.39
N ASP A 142 7.69 2.40 4.07
CA ASP A 142 7.62 1.22 3.22
C ASP A 142 8.51 1.36 2.01
N ARG A 143 8.71 0.24 1.30
CA ARG A 143 9.58 0.14 0.13
C ARG A 143 8.96 0.80 -1.09
N ALA A 144 9.80 1.07 -2.07
CA ALA A 144 9.37 1.35 -3.43
C ALA A 144 9.18 0.04 -4.22
N ASN A 145 8.44 0.13 -5.32
CA ASN A 145 8.32 -0.96 -6.28
C ASN A 145 8.74 -0.49 -7.65
N LEU A 146 9.51 -1.33 -8.35
CA LEU A 146 9.92 -1.15 -9.72
C LEU A 146 9.54 -2.41 -10.52
N ASN A 147 8.36 -2.37 -11.10
CA ASN A 147 7.80 -3.50 -11.83
C ASN A 147 7.97 -3.32 -13.35
N PHE A 148 8.61 -4.28 -13.98
CA PHE A 148 8.81 -4.33 -15.42
C PHE A 148 7.72 -5.11 -16.12
N PRO A 149 7.54 -4.91 -17.44
CA PRO A 149 6.65 -5.77 -18.24
C PRO A 149 7.01 -7.25 -18.07
N ILE A 150 6.00 -8.09 -18.08
CA ILE A 150 6.20 -9.54 -18.01
C ILE A 150 7.03 -10.00 -19.21
N ARG A 151 8.07 -10.80 -18.97
CA ARG A 151 8.91 -11.34 -20.04
C ARG A 151 8.08 -12.27 -20.95
N PRO A 152 8.38 -12.30 -22.25
CA PRO A 152 7.85 -13.36 -23.11
C PRO A 152 8.12 -14.75 -22.48
N ASN A 153 7.14 -15.62 -22.47
CA ASN A 153 7.19 -16.97 -21.89
C ASN A 153 7.25 -17.03 -20.34
N PHE A 154 6.97 -15.95 -19.63
CA PHE A 154 6.78 -15.97 -18.19
C PHE A 154 5.28 -15.97 -17.87
N GLU A 155 4.82 -17.01 -17.21
CA GLU A 155 3.45 -17.10 -16.72
C GLU A 155 3.38 -16.60 -15.27
N TYR A 156 2.64 -15.51 -15.05
CA TYR A 156 2.36 -15.03 -13.70
C TYR A 156 1.16 -15.79 -13.13
N LYS A 157 1.42 -16.63 -12.14
CA LYS A 157 0.37 -17.44 -11.50
C LYS A 157 -0.45 -16.68 -10.47
N GLY A 158 -0.04 -15.47 -10.16
CA GLY A 158 -0.62 -14.71 -9.06
C GLY A 158 -0.34 -15.33 -7.69
N PHE A 159 -0.62 -14.59 -6.65
CA PHE A 159 -0.66 -15.09 -5.27
C PHE A 159 -1.64 -14.24 -4.46
N ILE A 160 -2.20 -14.85 -3.43
CA ILE A 160 -3.05 -14.17 -2.46
C ILE A 160 -2.30 -14.20 -1.14
N HIS A 161 -2.17 -13.06 -0.49
CA HIS A 161 -1.57 -12.93 0.83
C HIS A 161 -2.37 -11.96 1.70
N TRP A 162 -2.12 -12.01 2.97
CA TRP A 162 -2.66 -11.10 3.98
C TRP A 162 -1.49 -10.32 4.58
N ASP A 163 -1.67 -9.01 4.72
CA ASP A 163 -0.74 -8.13 5.42
C ASP A 163 -1.11 -8.01 6.90
#